data_7ebf3e30d09d506d235bb88c565fc492
#
_entry.id   7ebf3e30d09d506d235bb88c565fc492
#
_cell.length_a   1.000
_cell.length_b   1.000
_cell.length_c   1.000
_cell.angle_alpha   90.00
_cell.angle_beta   90.00
_cell.angle_gamma   90.00
#
_symmetry.space_group_name_H-M   'P 1'
#
loop_
_entity.id
_entity.type
_entity.pdbx_description
1 polymer ?
#
loop_
_entity_poly.entity_id
_entity_poly.type
_entity_poly.pdbx_seq_one_letter_code
_entity_poly.pdbx_strand_id
1 'polypeptide(L)'
;KIADRCNVTIEFGKTKLPQFDVPEGYDSWTYLRKLADDGMKERYPSDEADGGKVRERLEYELNVIKTMGYVDYFLIVWDYINFAREHGIGVGPGRGSAAGSVVSYCLHITDLDPLRYNLIFERFLNPERVSMPDIDVDFAFERRQEVIDYVTEKYGRDKVVQIITFGTMAAKGVIRDVGRVMDLPYSFCDSISKMVPNELGITLTRALEMNPEFKKSYDEDPKVKTLIDMSLRLEGL
;
A
#
# COMPACT_ATOMS: atom_id res chain seq x y z
N LYS A 1 -3.45 -21.48 -31.62
CA LYS A 1 -4.71 -22.20 -31.25
C LYS A 1 -5.36 -21.67 -29.96
N ILE A 2 -4.61 -21.38 -28.86
CA ILE A 2 -5.20 -20.80 -27.63
C ILE A 2 -5.34 -19.28 -27.80
N ALA A 3 -4.29 -18.60 -28.27
CA ALA A 3 -4.33 -17.16 -28.55
C ALA A 3 -5.44 -16.78 -29.53
N ASP A 4 -5.72 -17.60 -30.54
CA ASP A 4 -6.79 -17.39 -31.53
C ASP A 4 -8.20 -17.41 -30.92
N ARG A 5 -8.34 -17.90 -29.68
CA ARG A 5 -9.60 -17.97 -28.92
C ARG A 5 -9.73 -16.82 -27.92
N CYS A 6 -8.68 -16.03 -27.74
CA CYS A 6 -8.65 -14.91 -26.80
C CYS A 6 -8.80 -13.60 -27.57
N ASN A 7 -9.93 -12.91 -27.36
CA ASN A 7 -10.22 -11.61 -27.94
C ASN A 7 -10.41 -10.61 -26.80
N VAL A 8 -9.33 -9.96 -26.38
CA VAL A 8 -9.34 -8.93 -25.33
C VAL A 8 -8.85 -7.63 -25.93
N THR A 9 -9.64 -6.57 -25.80
CA THR A 9 -9.24 -5.21 -26.15
C THR A 9 -8.93 -4.45 -24.88
N ILE A 10 -7.70 -3.95 -24.77
CA ILE A 10 -7.26 -3.13 -23.65
C ILE A 10 -7.21 -1.67 -24.12
N GLU A 11 -8.01 -0.82 -23.48
CA GLU A 11 -7.98 0.63 -23.75
C GLU A 11 -6.86 1.26 -22.92
N PHE A 12 -5.82 1.74 -23.60
CA PHE A 12 -4.73 2.48 -22.98
C PHE A 12 -5.02 3.99 -22.91
N GLY A 13 -4.49 4.67 -21.90
CA GLY A 13 -4.54 6.12 -21.77
C GLY A 13 -5.90 6.68 -21.33
N LYS A 14 -6.86 5.84 -20.95
CA LYS A 14 -8.12 6.28 -20.36
C LYS A 14 -8.14 5.99 -18.85
N THR A 15 -8.19 7.03 -18.06
CA THR A 15 -8.42 6.94 -16.62
C THR A 15 -9.88 6.58 -16.36
N LYS A 16 -10.12 5.50 -15.63
CA LYS A 16 -11.47 4.99 -15.28
C LYS A 16 -11.81 5.20 -13.81
N LEU A 17 -11.40 6.33 -13.25
CA LEU A 17 -11.74 6.67 -11.87
C LEU A 17 -13.22 7.06 -11.77
N PRO A 18 -13.92 6.69 -10.67
CA PRO A 18 -15.23 7.24 -10.36
C PRO A 18 -15.12 8.75 -10.12
N GLN A 19 -16.23 9.46 -10.28
CA GLN A 19 -16.36 10.85 -9.86
C GLN A 19 -16.71 10.90 -8.37
N PHE A 20 -16.23 11.92 -7.70
CA PHE A 20 -16.61 12.21 -6.33
C PHE A 20 -17.86 13.09 -6.29
N ASP A 21 -18.86 12.68 -5.51
CA ASP A 21 -20.07 13.48 -5.32
C ASP A 21 -19.77 14.62 -4.36
N VAL A 22 -19.66 15.84 -4.88
CA VAL A 22 -19.38 17.05 -4.09
C VAL A 22 -20.63 17.61 -3.46
N PRO A 23 -20.50 18.29 -2.29
CA PRO A 23 -21.62 19.03 -1.69
C PRO A 23 -22.17 20.12 -2.62
N GLU A 24 -23.46 20.46 -2.42
CA GLU A 24 -24.12 21.53 -3.18
C GLU A 24 -23.34 22.85 -3.11
N GLY A 25 -23.20 23.51 -4.24
CA GLY A 25 -22.46 24.77 -4.37
C GLY A 25 -20.98 24.62 -4.69
N TYR A 26 -20.46 23.39 -4.80
CA TYR A 26 -19.07 23.13 -5.17
C TYR A 26 -18.98 22.30 -6.45
N ASP A 27 -17.87 22.47 -7.16
CA ASP A 27 -17.32 21.45 -8.05
C ASP A 27 -16.15 20.71 -7.36
N SER A 28 -15.65 19.62 -7.94
CA SER A 28 -14.57 18.82 -7.35
C SER A 28 -13.33 19.67 -7.04
N TRP A 29 -12.98 20.60 -7.94
CA TRP A 29 -11.82 21.47 -7.76
C TRP A 29 -11.97 22.44 -6.59
N THR A 30 -13.06 23.16 -6.54
CA THR A 30 -13.31 24.15 -5.49
C THR A 30 -13.49 23.48 -4.13
N TYR A 31 -14.02 22.27 -4.11
CA TYR A 31 -14.15 21.49 -2.88
C TYR A 31 -12.80 20.96 -2.38
N LEU A 32 -11.98 20.38 -3.26
CA LEU A 32 -10.61 19.96 -2.91
C LEU A 32 -9.80 21.14 -2.35
N ARG A 33 -9.88 22.29 -3.04
CA ARG A 33 -9.17 23.49 -2.62
C ARG A 33 -9.62 23.95 -1.24
N LYS A 34 -10.94 23.98 -0.99
CA LYS A 34 -11.49 24.32 0.33
C LYS A 34 -10.93 23.41 1.42
N LEU A 35 -10.98 22.10 1.22
CA LEU A 35 -10.47 21.12 2.19
C LEU A 35 -8.97 21.31 2.45
N ALA A 36 -8.18 21.54 1.40
CA ALA A 36 -6.76 21.77 1.52
C ALA A 36 -6.43 23.08 2.24
N ASP A 37 -7.17 24.17 1.96
CA ASP A 37 -7.04 25.45 2.64
C ASP A 37 -7.40 25.36 4.13
N ASP A 38 -8.45 24.64 4.46
CA ASP A 38 -8.87 24.44 5.86
C ASP A 38 -7.84 23.59 6.62
N GLY A 39 -7.38 22.50 6.03
CA GLY A 39 -6.32 21.68 6.62
C GLY A 39 -4.98 22.41 6.72
N MET A 40 -4.65 23.30 5.77
CA MET A 40 -3.45 24.11 5.88
C MET A 40 -3.49 25.03 7.11
N LYS A 41 -4.61 25.70 7.37
CA LYS A 41 -4.77 26.55 8.56
C LYS A 41 -4.60 25.77 9.86
N GLU A 42 -5.08 24.53 9.88
CA GLU A 42 -4.95 23.63 11.03
C GLU A 42 -3.51 23.16 11.23
N ARG A 43 -2.87 22.69 10.15
CA ARG A 43 -1.55 22.06 10.20
C ARG A 43 -0.39 23.04 10.27
N TYR A 44 -0.58 24.27 9.74
CA TYR A 44 0.43 25.30 9.63
C TYR A 44 -0.08 26.66 10.10
N PRO A 45 -0.44 26.82 11.37
CA PRO A 45 -1.05 28.07 11.88
C PRO A 45 -0.12 29.28 11.83
N SER A 46 1.18 29.09 11.64
CA SER A 46 2.20 30.16 11.58
C SER A 46 2.77 30.44 10.18
N ASP A 47 2.17 29.87 9.11
CA ASP A 47 2.72 30.01 7.74
C ASP A 47 2.87 31.47 7.29
N GLU A 48 1.94 32.36 7.65
CA GLU A 48 2.05 33.78 7.32
C GLU A 48 3.28 34.43 7.97
N ALA A 49 3.60 34.02 9.20
CA ALA A 49 4.79 34.50 9.92
C ALA A 49 6.09 33.96 9.30
N ASP A 50 6.04 32.78 8.67
CA ASP A 50 7.17 32.12 8.01
C ASP A 50 7.34 32.53 6.53
N GLY A 51 6.58 33.54 6.06
CA GLY A 51 6.67 34.11 4.71
C GLY A 51 5.89 33.36 3.64
N GLY A 52 4.88 32.58 4.03
CA GLY A 52 3.93 31.95 3.12
C GLY A 52 4.50 30.81 2.27
N LYS A 53 5.59 30.19 2.69
CA LYS A 53 6.23 29.09 1.96
C LYS A 53 5.36 27.85 1.80
N VAL A 54 4.56 27.57 2.82
CA VAL A 54 3.61 26.44 2.77
C VAL A 54 2.53 26.74 1.75
N ARG A 55 2.00 27.96 1.74
CA ARG A 55 1.01 28.42 0.77
C ARG A 55 1.52 28.29 -0.65
N GLU A 56 2.73 28.74 -0.92
CA GLU A 56 3.35 28.63 -2.25
C GLU A 56 3.45 27.17 -2.70
N ARG A 57 3.91 26.30 -1.82
CA ARG A 57 4.03 24.86 -2.10
C ARG A 57 2.66 24.21 -2.28
N LEU A 58 1.67 24.54 -1.47
CA LEU A 58 0.29 24.04 -1.57
C LEU A 58 -0.33 24.40 -2.93
N GLU A 59 -0.21 25.67 -3.35
CA GLU A 59 -0.71 26.14 -4.64
C GLU A 59 -0.04 25.44 -5.81
N TYR A 60 1.27 25.24 -5.74
CA TYR A 60 2.00 24.49 -6.74
C TYR A 60 1.47 23.05 -6.87
N GLU A 61 1.37 22.33 -5.76
CA GLU A 61 0.91 20.95 -5.76
C GLU A 61 -0.55 20.83 -6.24
N LEU A 62 -1.45 21.69 -5.77
CA LEU A 62 -2.84 21.75 -6.21
C LEU A 62 -2.94 21.97 -7.72
N ASN A 63 -2.14 22.85 -8.29
CA ASN A 63 -2.11 23.09 -9.73
C ASN A 63 -1.64 21.86 -10.51
N VAL A 64 -0.62 21.15 -10.02
CA VAL A 64 -0.15 19.89 -10.63
C VAL A 64 -1.25 18.84 -10.59
N ILE A 65 -1.90 18.63 -9.42
CA ILE A 65 -3.00 17.68 -9.24
C ILE A 65 -4.15 17.97 -10.21
N LYS A 66 -4.52 19.26 -10.34
CA LYS A 66 -5.57 19.70 -11.27
C LYS A 66 -5.21 19.43 -12.73
N THR A 67 -4.00 19.84 -13.12
CA THR A 67 -3.53 19.72 -14.51
C THR A 67 -3.42 18.26 -14.95
N MET A 68 -3.01 17.38 -14.04
CA MET A 68 -2.93 15.94 -14.28
C MET A 68 -4.28 15.22 -14.19
N GLY A 69 -5.38 15.90 -13.78
CA GLY A 69 -6.73 15.33 -13.72
C GLY A 69 -6.98 14.42 -12.52
N TYR A 70 -6.26 14.58 -11.40
CA TYR A 70 -6.36 13.72 -10.22
C TYR A 70 -7.18 14.31 -9.06
N VAL A 71 -7.96 15.37 -9.31
CA VAL A 71 -8.79 16.02 -8.29
C VAL A 71 -9.73 15.05 -7.59
N ASP A 72 -10.53 14.30 -8.37
CA ASP A 72 -11.47 13.31 -7.82
C ASP A 72 -10.74 12.17 -7.11
N TYR A 73 -9.56 11.78 -7.58
CA TYR A 73 -8.75 10.76 -6.91
C TYR A 73 -8.38 11.17 -5.48
N PHE A 74 -7.90 12.41 -5.30
CA PHE A 74 -7.60 12.94 -3.97
C PHE A 74 -8.83 13.03 -3.07
N LEU A 75 -9.97 13.44 -3.63
CA LEU A 75 -11.22 13.52 -2.88
C LEU A 75 -11.71 12.14 -2.43
N ILE A 76 -11.61 11.12 -3.30
CA ILE A 76 -11.98 9.74 -2.96
C ILE A 76 -11.07 9.19 -1.85
N VAL A 77 -9.76 9.44 -1.94
CA VAL A 77 -8.81 8.99 -0.91
C VAL A 77 -9.08 9.68 0.42
N TRP A 78 -9.28 11.00 0.39
CA TRP A 78 -9.67 11.76 1.56
C TRP A 78 -10.96 11.23 2.20
N ASP A 79 -11.96 10.93 1.40
CA ASP A 79 -13.28 10.49 1.84
C ASP A 79 -13.24 9.20 2.68
N TYR A 80 -12.60 8.16 2.17
CA TYR A 80 -12.57 6.89 2.91
C TYR A 80 -11.63 6.93 4.13
N ILE A 81 -10.60 7.78 4.10
CA ILE A 81 -9.76 8.03 5.28
C ILE A 81 -10.56 8.80 6.34
N ASN A 82 -11.30 9.82 5.93
CA ASN A 82 -12.16 10.58 6.81
C ASN A 82 -13.25 9.69 7.43
N PHE A 83 -13.91 8.85 6.62
CA PHE A 83 -14.84 7.85 7.11
C PHE A 83 -14.23 6.97 8.21
N ALA A 84 -13.03 6.46 7.97
CA ALA A 84 -12.35 5.62 8.95
C ALA A 84 -12.08 6.37 10.26
N ARG A 85 -11.59 7.61 10.18
CA ARG A 85 -11.31 8.46 11.36
C ARG A 85 -12.58 8.79 12.14
N GLU A 86 -13.66 9.18 11.47
CA GLU A 86 -14.96 9.50 12.10
C GLU A 86 -15.57 8.28 12.80
N HIS A 87 -15.29 7.07 12.32
CA HIS A 87 -15.75 5.83 12.94
C HIS A 87 -14.74 5.22 13.93
N GLY A 88 -13.67 5.94 14.26
CA GLY A 88 -12.65 5.48 15.20
C GLY A 88 -11.87 4.25 14.71
N ILE A 89 -11.74 4.07 13.39
CA ILE A 89 -10.90 3.05 12.77
C ILE A 89 -9.48 3.61 12.67
N GLY A 90 -8.49 2.91 13.21
CA GLY A 90 -7.10 3.34 13.17
C GLY A 90 -6.60 3.44 11.74
N VAL A 91 -6.00 4.60 11.40
CA VAL A 91 -5.37 4.89 10.11
C VAL A 91 -3.89 5.12 10.33
N GLY A 92 -3.05 4.51 9.50
CA GLY A 92 -1.60 4.72 9.54
C GLY A 92 -1.20 6.14 9.13
N PRO A 93 0.00 6.61 9.52
CA PRO A 93 0.46 7.99 9.26
C PRO A 93 0.78 8.28 7.79
N GLY A 94 0.58 7.30 6.93
CA GLY A 94 0.96 7.34 5.51
C GLY A 94 2.35 6.75 5.27
N ARG A 95 2.57 6.29 4.06
CA ARG A 95 3.82 5.68 3.58
C ARG A 95 4.02 5.92 2.09
N GLY A 96 5.14 5.49 1.55
CA GLY A 96 5.46 5.64 0.13
C GLY A 96 5.67 7.10 -0.29
N SER A 97 5.44 7.38 -1.56
CA SER A 97 5.70 8.69 -2.16
C SER A 97 4.68 9.76 -1.77
N ALA A 98 3.45 9.38 -1.41
CA ALA A 98 2.38 10.31 -1.02
C ALA A 98 2.74 11.18 0.20
N ALA A 99 3.63 10.70 1.08
CA ALA A 99 4.16 11.46 2.20
C ALA A 99 4.94 12.73 1.77
N GLY A 100 5.34 12.83 0.49
CA GLY A 100 6.01 14.02 -0.06
C GLY A 100 5.08 15.16 -0.44
N SER A 101 3.75 15.02 -0.28
CA SER A 101 2.75 16.00 -0.68
C SER A 101 2.21 16.80 0.52
N VAL A 102 2.32 18.14 0.44
CA VAL A 102 1.68 19.07 1.37
C VAL A 102 0.16 18.99 1.27
N VAL A 103 -0.39 18.80 0.07
CA VAL A 103 -1.83 18.59 -0.12
C VAL A 103 -2.29 17.35 0.62
N SER A 104 -1.57 16.20 0.50
CA SER A 104 -1.91 14.98 1.25
C SER A 104 -1.85 15.20 2.76
N TYR A 105 -0.89 15.97 3.24
CA TYR A 105 -0.77 16.32 4.66
C TYR A 105 -1.91 17.22 5.14
N CYS A 106 -2.25 18.25 4.38
CA CYS A 106 -3.38 19.15 4.70
C CYS A 106 -4.73 18.44 4.65
N LEU A 107 -4.90 17.47 3.76
CA LEU A 107 -6.11 16.63 3.67
C LEU A 107 -6.16 15.52 4.73
N HIS A 108 -5.21 15.44 5.64
CA HIS A 108 -5.10 14.35 6.61
C HIS A 108 -5.00 12.95 5.97
N ILE A 109 -4.58 12.86 4.71
CA ILE A 109 -4.25 11.60 4.04
C ILE A 109 -2.96 11.04 4.65
N THR A 110 -1.99 11.93 4.96
CA THR A 110 -0.76 11.59 5.66
C THR A 110 -0.61 12.44 6.93
N ASP A 111 0.12 11.91 7.91
CA ASP A 111 0.42 12.61 9.17
C ASP A 111 1.91 12.96 9.29
N LEU A 112 2.65 12.85 8.19
CA LEU A 112 4.05 13.23 8.09
C LEU A 112 4.18 14.56 7.35
N ASP A 113 4.73 15.59 8.02
CA ASP A 113 4.96 16.91 7.42
C ASP A 113 6.09 16.86 6.38
N PRO A 114 5.79 17.01 5.08
CA PRO A 114 6.79 16.88 4.03
C PRO A 114 7.82 18.01 4.05
N LEU A 115 7.47 19.20 4.53
CA LEU A 115 8.41 20.34 4.59
C LEU A 115 9.42 20.18 5.72
N ARG A 116 8.98 19.68 6.87
CA ARG A 116 9.85 19.39 8.00
C ARG A 116 10.97 18.39 7.65
N TYR A 117 10.66 17.43 6.78
CA TYR A 117 11.58 16.35 6.39
C TYR A 117 12.18 16.55 4.99
N ASN A 118 11.95 17.70 4.35
CA ASN A 118 12.44 18.04 3.01
C ASN A 118 12.07 16.98 1.96
N LEU A 119 10.84 16.45 2.02
CA LEU A 119 10.36 15.45 1.07
C LEU A 119 10.01 16.11 -0.27
N ILE A 120 10.27 15.38 -1.35
CA ILE A 120 10.14 15.88 -2.72
C ILE A 120 8.81 15.41 -3.30
N PHE A 121 7.94 16.37 -3.66
CA PHE A 121 6.63 16.12 -4.27
C PHE A 121 6.72 15.43 -5.65
N GLU A 122 7.72 15.77 -6.44
CA GLU A 122 7.92 15.23 -7.79
C GLU A 122 8.25 13.72 -7.80
N ARG A 123 8.58 13.14 -6.65
CA ARG A 123 8.67 11.68 -6.48
C ARG A 123 7.30 11.03 -6.41
N PHE A 124 6.29 11.78 -6.02
CA PHE A 124 4.90 11.33 -5.93
C PHE A 124 4.14 11.67 -7.22
N LEU A 125 4.12 12.93 -7.62
CA LEU A 125 3.50 13.41 -8.86
C LEU A 125 4.50 14.24 -9.67
N ASN A 126 4.77 13.79 -10.89
CA ASN A 126 5.64 14.51 -11.81
C ASN A 126 4.90 14.70 -13.15
N PRO A 127 4.64 15.95 -13.58
CA PRO A 127 3.98 16.23 -14.85
C PRO A 127 4.72 15.67 -16.09
N GLU A 128 6.04 15.49 -15.99
CA GLU A 128 6.84 14.89 -17.08
C GLU A 128 6.69 13.36 -17.16
N ARG A 129 6.22 12.73 -16.09
CA ARG A 129 5.98 11.30 -16.02
C ARG A 129 4.51 11.01 -15.89
N VAL A 130 3.85 10.71 -16.99
CA VAL A 130 2.42 10.36 -17.01
C VAL A 130 2.22 8.98 -16.39
N SER A 131 2.12 8.94 -15.07
CA SER A 131 1.71 7.75 -14.31
C SER A 131 0.67 8.16 -13.28
N MET A 132 -0.33 7.30 -13.08
CA MET A 132 -1.32 7.51 -12.03
C MET A 132 -0.62 7.50 -10.66
N PRO A 133 -0.96 8.43 -9.74
CA PRO A 133 -0.44 8.40 -8.39
C PRO A 133 -0.92 7.15 -7.65
N ASP A 134 -0.07 6.65 -6.76
CA ASP A 134 -0.37 5.53 -5.88
C ASP A 134 -0.32 6.02 -4.42
N ILE A 135 -1.45 6.00 -3.73
CA ILE A 135 -1.54 6.37 -2.32
C ILE A 135 -1.82 5.11 -1.52
N ASP A 136 -0.80 4.66 -0.83
CA ASP A 136 -0.88 3.53 0.10
C ASP A 136 -1.48 3.97 1.44
N VAL A 137 -2.56 3.33 1.86
CA VAL A 137 -3.22 3.60 3.15
C VAL A 137 -3.31 2.34 3.98
N ASP A 138 -2.86 2.43 5.22
CA ASP A 138 -2.92 1.33 6.18
C ASP A 138 -4.07 1.55 7.16
N PHE A 139 -4.93 0.55 7.35
CA PHE A 139 -6.02 0.55 8.33
C PHE A 139 -5.81 -0.53 9.37
N ALA A 140 -6.34 -0.29 10.57
CA ALA A 140 -6.39 -1.31 11.62
C ALA A 140 -7.03 -2.59 11.06
N PHE A 141 -6.30 -3.71 11.19
CA PHE A 141 -6.66 -4.99 10.57
C PHE A 141 -8.07 -5.45 10.96
N GLU A 142 -8.44 -5.29 12.24
CA GLU A 142 -9.69 -5.77 12.80
C GLU A 142 -10.94 -5.14 12.15
N ARG A 143 -10.81 -3.89 11.68
CA ARG A 143 -11.93 -3.11 11.14
C ARG A 143 -11.72 -2.65 9.69
N ARG A 144 -10.65 -3.09 9.04
CA ARG A 144 -10.35 -2.75 7.64
C ARG A 144 -11.50 -3.08 6.69
N GLN A 145 -12.22 -4.17 6.96
CA GLN A 145 -13.34 -4.59 6.12
C GLN A 145 -14.46 -3.55 6.08
N GLU A 146 -14.73 -2.85 7.17
CA GLU A 146 -15.74 -1.79 7.22
C GLU A 146 -15.43 -0.64 6.23
N VAL A 147 -14.15 -0.29 6.08
CA VAL A 147 -13.73 0.72 5.09
C VAL A 147 -13.91 0.21 3.66
N ILE A 148 -13.57 -1.05 3.40
CA ILE A 148 -13.77 -1.67 2.08
C ILE A 148 -15.26 -1.71 1.73
N ASP A 149 -16.12 -2.07 2.68
CA ASP A 149 -17.56 -2.12 2.49
C ASP A 149 -18.13 -0.73 2.21
N TYR A 150 -17.70 0.30 2.95
CA TYR A 150 -18.07 1.69 2.71
C TYR A 150 -17.71 2.15 1.29
N VAL A 151 -16.46 1.93 0.86
CA VAL A 151 -16.00 2.33 -0.47
C VAL A 151 -16.78 1.57 -1.55
N THR A 152 -17.05 0.28 -1.34
CA THR A 152 -17.80 -0.57 -2.26
C THR A 152 -19.25 -0.14 -2.40
N GLU A 153 -19.90 0.26 -1.29
CA GLU A 153 -21.27 0.76 -1.29
C GLU A 153 -21.35 2.14 -1.96
N LYS A 154 -20.43 3.04 -1.63
CA LYS A 154 -20.44 4.43 -2.12
C LYS A 154 -20.07 4.55 -3.59
N TYR A 155 -19.03 3.87 -4.05
CA TYR A 155 -18.47 4.03 -5.40
C TYR A 155 -18.86 2.91 -6.37
N GLY A 156 -19.47 1.84 -5.87
CA GLY A 156 -19.96 0.71 -6.67
C GLY A 156 -19.00 -0.49 -6.69
N ARG A 157 -19.59 -1.69 -6.71
CA ARG A 157 -18.84 -2.97 -6.70
C ARG A 157 -17.98 -3.18 -7.95
N ASP A 158 -18.30 -2.51 -9.03
CA ASP A 158 -17.54 -2.56 -10.30
C ASP A 158 -16.32 -1.63 -10.31
N LYS A 159 -16.20 -0.75 -9.30
CA LYS A 159 -15.10 0.21 -9.14
C LYS A 159 -14.12 -0.19 -8.04
N VAL A 160 -14.50 -1.13 -7.18
CA VAL A 160 -13.70 -1.54 -6.03
C VAL A 160 -13.31 -2.99 -6.19
N VAL A 161 -12.02 -3.25 -6.29
CA VAL A 161 -11.47 -4.60 -6.44
C VAL A 161 -10.33 -4.83 -5.48
N GLN A 162 -10.24 -6.06 -4.97
CA GLN A 162 -9.06 -6.49 -4.22
C GLN A 162 -8.03 -7.03 -5.21
N ILE A 163 -6.77 -6.64 -5.01
CA ILE A 163 -5.67 -7.21 -5.77
C ILE A 163 -5.44 -8.63 -5.26
N ILE A 164 -5.53 -9.60 -6.17
CA ILE A 164 -5.25 -10.99 -5.86
C ILE A 164 -3.74 -11.14 -5.69
N THR A 165 -3.31 -11.49 -4.49
CA THR A 165 -1.91 -11.84 -4.22
C THR A 165 -1.76 -13.35 -4.32
N PHE A 166 -1.01 -13.82 -5.30
CA PHE A 166 -0.69 -15.24 -5.47
C PHE A 166 0.58 -15.65 -4.69
N GLY A 167 1.24 -14.69 -4.06
CA GLY A 167 2.44 -14.93 -3.26
C GLY A 167 2.06 -15.35 -1.85
N THR A 168 2.45 -16.56 -1.47
CA THR A 168 2.43 -17.04 -0.08
C THR A 168 3.86 -17.34 0.37
N MET A 169 4.07 -17.48 1.67
CA MET A 169 5.35 -17.94 2.20
C MET A 169 5.58 -19.40 1.80
N ALA A 170 6.26 -19.60 0.66
CA ALA A 170 6.58 -20.94 0.15
C ALA A 170 7.70 -21.60 0.98
N ALA A 171 7.76 -22.93 0.98
CA ALA A 171 8.65 -23.77 1.80
C ALA A 171 10.10 -23.28 1.89
N LYS A 172 10.74 -22.95 0.76
CA LYS A 172 12.12 -22.44 0.75
C LYS A 172 12.26 -21.01 1.26
N GLY A 173 11.27 -20.18 0.99
CA GLY A 173 11.23 -18.79 1.45
C GLY A 173 11.06 -18.69 2.94
N VAL A 174 10.06 -19.39 3.49
CA VAL A 174 9.74 -19.34 4.91
C VAL A 174 10.90 -19.78 5.80
N ILE A 175 11.70 -20.79 5.40
CA ILE A 175 12.91 -21.20 6.14
C ILE A 175 13.91 -20.03 6.30
N ARG A 176 14.15 -19.28 5.21
CA ARG A 176 15.08 -18.14 5.24
C ARG A 176 14.53 -16.96 6.03
N ASP A 177 13.23 -16.70 5.92
CA ASP A 177 12.57 -15.59 6.60
C ASP A 177 12.49 -15.82 8.11
N VAL A 178 12.09 -17.03 8.53
CA VAL A 178 12.10 -17.44 9.94
C VAL A 178 13.52 -17.44 10.50
N GLY A 179 14.49 -18.00 9.75
CA GLY A 179 15.88 -18.00 10.15
C GLY A 179 16.45 -16.59 10.39
N ARG A 180 16.07 -15.62 9.55
CA ARG A 180 16.45 -14.21 9.72
C ARG A 180 15.87 -13.61 10.99
N VAL A 181 14.61 -13.89 11.30
CA VAL A 181 13.96 -13.42 12.53
C VAL A 181 14.56 -14.07 13.78
N MET A 182 15.00 -15.32 13.65
CA MET A 182 15.70 -16.07 14.74
C MET A 182 17.19 -15.70 14.85
N ASP A 183 17.68 -14.72 14.08
CA ASP A 183 19.10 -14.30 14.01
C ASP A 183 20.07 -15.45 13.69
N LEU A 184 19.62 -16.39 12.85
CA LEU A 184 20.45 -17.49 12.39
C LEU A 184 21.28 -17.06 11.15
N PRO A 185 22.52 -17.57 11.02
CA PRO A 185 23.36 -17.26 9.86
C PRO A 185 22.67 -17.61 8.54
N TYR A 186 22.71 -16.69 7.56
CA TYR A 186 22.10 -16.90 6.24
C TYR A 186 22.58 -18.20 5.59
N SER A 187 23.89 -18.49 5.65
CA SER A 187 24.47 -19.72 5.08
C SER A 187 23.87 -20.99 5.66
N PHE A 188 23.58 -20.98 6.97
CA PHE A 188 22.91 -22.09 7.65
C PHE A 188 21.48 -22.26 7.12
N CYS A 189 20.68 -21.19 7.12
CA CYS A 189 19.29 -21.22 6.62
C CYS A 189 19.21 -21.60 5.14
N ASP A 190 20.16 -21.12 4.32
CA ASP A 190 20.24 -21.45 2.90
C ASP A 190 20.60 -22.92 2.66
N SER A 191 21.51 -23.50 3.46
CA SER A 191 21.83 -24.92 3.40
C SER A 191 20.61 -25.81 3.68
N ILE A 192 19.83 -25.47 4.71
CA ILE A 192 18.60 -26.18 5.06
C ILE A 192 17.54 -25.99 3.98
N SER A 193 17.34 -24.77 3.48
CA SER A 193 16.40 -24.47 2.42
C SER A 193 16.69 -25.23 1.12
N LYS A 194 17.99 -25.52 0.80
CA LYS A 194 18.40 -26.31 -0.36
C LYS A 194 18.07 -27.79 -0.23
N MET A 195 17.82 -28.30 0.97
CA MET A 195 17.37 -29.68 1.18
C MET A 195 15.90 -29.87 0.76
N VAL A 196 15.12 -28.78 0.65
CA VAL A 196 13.76 -28.85 0.13
C VAL A 196 13.80 -29.13 -1.38
N PRO A 197 13.17 -30.19 -1.90
CA PRO A 197 13.15 -30.53 -3.31
C PRO A 197 12.63 -29.41 -4.21
N ASN A 198 13.02 -29.40 -5.50
CA ASN A 198 12.53 -28.46 -6.51
C ASN A 198 11.25 -29.01 -7.16
N GLU A 199 10.15 -29.04 -6.42
CA GLU A 199 8.83 -29.45 -6.93
C GLU A 199 7.87 -28.25 -6.78
N LEU A 200 7.04 -28.02 -7.80
CA LEU A 200 6.07 -26.93 -7.76
C LEU A 200 5.00 -27.19 -6.67
N GLY A 201 4.82 -26.23 -5.79
CA GLY A 201 3.84 -26.34 -4.70
C GLY A 201 4.26 -27.28 -3.56
N ILE A 202 5.56 -27.63 -3.49
CA ILE A 202 6.06 -28.47 -2.38
C ILE A 202 5.84 -27.78 -1.03
N THR A 203 5.38 -28.55 -0.05
CA THR A 203 5.28 -28.11 1.35
C THR A 203 6.44 -28.67 2.19
N LEU A 204 6.72 -28.05 3.32
CA LEU A 204 7.75 -28.51 4.27
C LEU A 204 7.45 -29.93 4.78
N THR A 205 6.20 -30.23 5.07
CA THR A 205 5.77 -31.57 5.47
C THR A 205 6.14 -32.59 4.42
N ARG A 206 5.77 -32.34 3.15
CA ARG A 206 6.09 -33.23 2.05
C ARG A 206 7.59 -33.33 1.78
N ALA A 207 8.31 -32.21 1.93
CA ALA A 207 9.77 -32.18 1.79
C ALA A 207 10.47 -33.05 2.82
N LEU A 208 10.00 -33.07 4.06
CA LEU A 208 10.51 -33.96 5.12
C LEU A 208 10.25 -35.44 4.83
N GLU A 209 9.14 -35.76 4.16
CA GLU A 209 8.84 -37.15 3.74
C GLU A 209 9.69 -37.60 2.56
N MET A 210 9.93 -36.69 1.62
CA MET A 210 10.61 -37.00 0.36
C MET A 210 12.14 -37.02 0.46
N ASN A 211 12.72 -36.22 1.35
CA ASN A 211 14.19 -36.11 1.48
C ASN A 211 14.65 -36.68 2.82
N PRO A 212 15.23 -37.90 2.85
CA PRO A 212 15.74 -38.53 4.07
C PRO A 212 16.85 -37.73 4.79
N GLU A 213 17.66 -36.99 4.05
CA GLU A 213 18.72 -36.16 4.62
C GLU A 213 18.11 -34.94 5.33
N PHE A 214 17.08 -34.33 4.76
CA PHE A 214 16.34 -33.25 5.39
C PHE A 214 15.62 -33.74 6.67
N LYS A 215 14.98 -34.90 6.58
CA LYS A 215 14.32 -35.53 7.72
C LYS A 215 15.32 -35.86 8.83
N LYS A 216 16.48 -36.42 8.49
CA LYS A 216 17.54 -36.71 9.44
C LYS A 216 18.04 -35.44 10.13
N SER A 217 18.30 -34.37 9.36
CA SER A 217 18.73 -33.08 9.91
C SER A 217 17.70 -32.48 10.86
N TYR A 218 16.41 -32.61 10.53
CA TYR A 218 15.31 -32.19 11.40
C TYR A 218 15.24 -32.99 12.72
N ASP A 219 15.47 -34.30 12.66
CA ASP A 219 15.37 -35.17 13.84
C ASP A 219 16.60 -35.08 14.76
N GLU A 220 17.80 -34.87 14.21
CA GLU A 220 19.07 -34.91 14.95
C GLU A 220 19.57 -33.53 15.45
N ASP A 221 19.23 -32.44 14.72
CA ASP A 221 19.68 -31.08 15.11
C ASP A 221 18.55 -30.24 15.73
N PRO A 222 18.62 -29.93 17.03
CA PRO A 222 17.62 -29.13 17.71
C PRO A 222 17.38 -27.72 17.10
N LYS A 223 18.44 -27.13 16.48
CA LYS A 223 18.32 -25.82 15.82
C LYS A 223 17.53 -25.92 14.52
N VAL A 224 17.81 -26.96 13.73
CA VAL A 224 17.03 -27.25 12.51
C VAL A 224 15.59 -27.57 12.88
N LYS A 225 15.37 -28.37 13.92
CA LYS A 225 14.02 -28.68 14.39
C LYS A 225 13.25 -27.43 14.75
N THR A 226 13.81 -26.55 15.57
CA THR A 226 13.15 -25.30 15.97
C THR A 226 12.84 -24.41 14.76
N LEU A 227 13.79 -24.25 13.84
CA LEU A 227 13.63 -23.48 12.61
C LEU A 227 12.47 -24.02 11.76
N ILE A 228 12.42 -25.33 11.56
CA ILE A 228 11.41 -25.97 10.72
C ILE A 228 10.04 -26.00 11.40
N ASP A 229 9.96 -26.23 12.71
CA ASP A 229 8.70 -26.19 13.47
C ASP A 229 8.04 -24.80 13.39
N MET A 230 8.84 -23.73 13.49
CA MET A 230 8.34 -22.36 13.29
C MET A 230 7.95 -22.09 11.84
N SER A 231 8.75 -22.58 10.90
CA SER A 231 8.46 -22.44 9.47
C SER A 231 7.18 -23.12 9.04
N LEU A 232 6.89 -24.31 9.56
CA LEU A 232 5.63 -25.07 9.31
C LEU A 232 4.39 -24.28 9.75
N ARG A 233 4.50 -23.43 10.77
CA ARG A 233 3.38 -22.61 11.28
C ARG A 233 3.10 -21.39 10.39
N LEU A 234 4.07 -20.95 9.61
CA LEU A 234 4.01 -19.75 8.77
C LEU A 234 3.92 -20.06 7.28
N GLU A 235 4.19 -21.33 6.90
CA GLU A 235 4.07 -21.77 5.50
C GLU A 235 2.63 -21.58 5.00
N GLY A 236 2.50 -20.96 3.84
CA GLY A 236 1.20 -20.73 3.19
C GLY A 236 0.47 -19.44 3.60
N LEU A 237 1.02 -18.67 4.57
CA LEU A 237 0.50 -17.35 4.94
C LEU A 237 0.86 -16.30 3.90
#